data_0ff8fb28cfa1b1b5463585c17f745b7c
#
_entry.id   0ff8fb28cfa1b1b5463585c17f745b7c
#
_cell.length_a   1.000
_cell.length_b   1.000
_cell.length_c   1.000
_cell.angle_alpha   90.00
_cell.angle_beta   90.00
_cell.angle_gamma   90.00
#
_symmetry.space_group_name_H-M   'P 1'
#
loop_
_entity.id
_entity.type
_entity.pdbx_description
1 polymer ?
#
loop_
_entity_poly.entity_id
_entity_poly.type
_entity_poly.pdbx_seq_one_letter_code
_entity_poly.pdbx_strand_id
1 'polypeptide(L)'
;MWSSYGHGFSVTLQALRESRKISQQALADITGLSRNQISNLERNDHYGEGLADPRLSTIYKLALGLEVPPASLLPGAARMVEEICALEGEDDWTLLVKPEHIAPFPSDYVNRRRFSGKWAFE
;
A
#
# COMPACT_ATOMS: atom_id res chain seq x y z
N MET A 1 -20.24 3.93 -2.76
CA MET A 1 -19.25 3.39 -3.72
C MET A 1 -17.84 3.70 -3.27
N TRP A 2 -16.97 2.77 -3.45
CA TRP A 2 -15.59 2.84 -2.93
C TRP A 2 -14.55 3.21 -3.99
N SER A 3 -14.97 3.40 -5.24
CA SER A 3 -14.06 3.45 -6.40
C SER A 3 -12.98 4.54 -6.30
N SER A 4 -13.34 5.77 -5.92
CA SER A 4 -12.36 6.88 -5.87
C SER A 4 -11.27 6.65 -4.82
N TYR A 5 -11.66 6.23 -3.62
CA TYR A 5 -10.71 5.95 -2.55
C TYR A 5 -9.93 4.67 -2.83
N GLY A 6 -10.61 3.63 -3.33
CA GLY A 6 -9.93 2.39 -3.71
C GLY A 6 -8.95 2.60 -4.84
N HIS A 7 -9.30 3.40 -5.83
CA HIS A 7 -8.39 3.75 -6.92
C HIS A 7 -7.17 4.52 -6.41
N GLY A 8 -7.41 5.52 -5.54
CA GLY A 8 -6.32 6.29 -4.94
C GLY A 8 -5.36 5.40 -4.16
N PHE A 9 -5.90 4.47 -3.36
CA PHE A 9 -5.09 3.50 -2.64
C PHE A 9 -4.24 2.65 -3.60
N SER A 10 -4.85 2.16 -4.67
CA SER A 10 -4.18 1.30 -5.66
C SER A 10 -3.01 2.02 -6.32
N VAL A 11 -3.23 3.26 -6.76
CA VAL A 11 -2.19 4.08 -7.40
C VAL A 11 -1.06 4.36 -6.42
N THR A 12 -1.38 4.74 -5.19
CA THR A 12 -0.39 5.04 -4.17
C THR A 12 0.44 3.81 -3.81
N LEU A 13 -0.21 2.67 -3.60
CA LEU A 13 0.49 1.42 -3.28
C LEU A 13 1.50 1.07 -4.37
N GLN A 14 1.09 1.12 -5.62
CA GLN A 14 1.97 0.82 -6.74
C GLN A 14 3.12 1.82 -6.81
N ALA A 15 2.84 3.11 -6.65
CA ALA A 15 3.87 4.16 -6.71
C ALA A 15 4.91 3.99 -5.59
N LEU A 16 4.48 3.70 -4.38
CA LEU A 16 5.39 3.48 -3.25
C LEU A 16 6.25 2.23 -3.47
N ARG A 17 5.63 1.13 -3.91
CA ARG A 17 6.38 -0.09 -4.21
C ARG A 17 7.43 0.14 -5.30
N GLU A 18 7.04 0.81 -6.37
CA GLU A 18 7.96 1.09 -7.49
C GLU A 18 9.08 2.05 -7.09
N SER A 19 8.80 3.02 -6.22
CA SER A 19 9.85 3.92 -5.73
C SER A 19 10.86 3.19 -4.86
N ARG A 20 10.43 2.15 -4.14
CA ARG A 20 11.32 1.28 -3.37
C ARG A 20 12.07 0.27 -4.26
N LYS A 21 11.73 0.19 -5.54
CA LYS A 21 12.37 -0.70 -6.53
C LYS A 21 12.23 -2.17 -6.18
N ILE A 22 11.09 -2.57 -5.66
CA ILE A 22 10.79 -3.97 -5.37
C ILE A 22 9.59 -4.45 -6.20
N SER A 23 9.60 -5.75 -6.50
CA SER A 23 8.51 -6.39 -7.24
C SER A 23 7.30 -6.67 -6.34
N GLN A 24 6.18 -7.02 -6.95
CA GLN A 24 5.01 -7.49 -6.20
C GLN A 24 5.34 -8.74 -5.38
N GLN A 25 6.12 -9.66 -5.95
CA GLN A 25 6.53 -10.87 -5.24
C GLN A 25 7.43 -10.52 -4.05
N ALA A 26 8.35 -9.58 -4.22
CA ALA A 26 9.21 -9.14 -3.12
C ALA A 26 8.39 -8.54 -1.98
N LEU A 27 7.40 -7.71 -2.31
CA LEU A 27 6.51 -7.15 -1.30
C LEU A 27 5.69 -8.25 -0.60
N ALA A 28 5.24 -9.24 -1.35
CA ALA A 28 4.56 -10.41 -0.79
C ALA A 28 5.47 -11.15 0.20
N ASP A 29 6.73 -11.37 -0.17
CA ASP A 29 7.69 -12.07 0.68
C ASP A 29 7.97 -11.33 1.99
N ILE A 30 7.95 -10.00 1.96
CA ILE A 30 8.18 -9.17 3.15
C ILE A 30 6.94 -9.12 4.05
N THR A 31 5.76 -9.03 3.46
CA THR A 31 4.52 -8.78 4.21
C THR A 31 3.79 -10.05 4.64
N GLY A 32 4.12 -11.19 4.05
CA GLY A 32 3.36 -12.41 4.26
C GLY A 32 2.03 -12.45 3.51
N LEU A 33 1.74 -11.42 2.72
CA LEU A 33 0.59 -11.42 1.82
C LEU A 33 0.92 -12.22 0.56
N SER A 34 -0.09 -12.71 -0.13
CA SER A 34 0.17 -13.37 -1.41
C SER A 34 0.42 -12.34 -2.51
N ARG A 35 1.14 -12.75 -3.55
CA ARG A 35 1.34 -11.90 -4.72
C ARG A 35 -0.01 -11.54 -5.37
N ASN A 36 -0.95 -12.48 -5.36
CA ASN A 36 -2.30 -12.23 -5.90
C ASN A 36 -3.03 -11.14 -5.12
N GLN A 37 -2.92 -11.15 -3.79
CA GLN A 37 -3.51 -10.09 -2.97
C GLN A 37 -2.93 -8.72 -3.34
N ILE A 38 -1.61 -8.62 -3.46
CA ILE A 38 -0.95 -7.37 -3.83
C ILE A 38 -1.36 -6.94 -5.23
N SER A 39 -1.34 -7.86 -6.19
CA SER A 39 -1.76 -7.58 -7.57
C SER A 39 -3.21 -7.06 -7.62
N ASN A 40 -4.11 -7.71 -6.87
CA ASN A 40 -5.51 -7.29 -6.82
C ASN A 40 -5.67 -5.91 -6.19
N LEU A 41 -4.91 -5.61 -5.14
CA LEU A 41 -4.94 -4.30 -4.50
C LEU A 41 -4.44 -3.21 -5.45
N GLU A 42 -3.39 -3.49 -6.21
CA GLU A 42 -2.84 -2.53 -7.19
C GLU A 42 -3.76 -2.33 -8.40
N ARG A 43 -4.66 -3.28 -8.67
CA ARG A 43 -5.67 -3.15 -9.72
C ARG A 43 -7.01 -2.64 -9.20
N ASN A 44 -7.14 -2.41 -7.90
CA ASN A 44 -8.41 -2.07 -7.25
C ASN A 44 -9.46 -3.15 -7.53
N ASP A 45 -9.08 -4.40 -7.32
CA ASP A 45 -9.92 -5.56 -7.64
C ASP A 45 -10.03 -6.48 -6.44
N HIS A 46 -11.18 -7.16 -6.30
CA HIS A 46 -11.40 -8.15 -5.26
C HIS A 46 -11.74 -9.49 -5.92
N TYR A 47 -10.72 -10.18 -6.45
CA TYR A 47 -10.85 -11.51 -7.07
C TYR A 47 -11.93 -11.54 -8.16
N GLY A 48 -12.09 -10.45 -8.92
CA GLY A 48 -13.11 -10.36 -9.96
C GLY A 48 -14.53 -10.10 -9.45
N GLU A 49 -14.70 -9.93 -8.15
CA GLU A 49 -16.02 -9.73 -7.52
C GLU A 49 -16.33 -8.28 -7.18
N GLY A 50 -15.55 -7.34 -7.69
CA GLY A 50 -15.75 -5.92 -7.44
C GLY A 50 -14.48 -5.23 -7.03
N LEU A 51 -14.60 -4.10 -6.35
CA LEU A 51 -13.47 -3.26 -5.98
C LEU A 51 -12.78 -3.79 -4.72
N ALA A 52 -11.46 -3.61 -4.64
CA ALA A 52 -10.69 -4.00 -3.47
C ALA A 52 -11.08 -3.16 -2.25
N ASP A 53 -11.14 -3.82 -1.12
CA ASP A 53 -11.40 -3.18 0.17
C ASP A 53 -10.50 -3.86 1.21
N PRO A 54 -9.24 -3.41 1.33
CA PRO A 54 -8.28 -4.07 2.20
C PRO A 54 -8.65 -3.89 3.67
N ARG A 55 -8.35 -4.92 4.46
CA ARG A 55 -8.47 -4.83 5.91
C ARG A 55 -7.46 -3.84 6.46
N LEU A 56 -7.78 -3.26 7.62
CA LEU A 56 -6.86 -2.36 8.30
C LEU A 56 -5.51 -3.02 8.55
N SER A 57 -5.51 -4.29 8.98
CA SER A 57 -4.26 -5.03 9.22
C SER A 57 -3.43 -5.15 7.94
N THR A 58 -4.06 -5.32 6.80
CA THR A 58 -3.37 -5.38 5.51
C THR A 58 -2.65 -4.07 5.21
N ILE A 59 -3.32 -2.93 5.46
CA ILE A 59 -2.73 -1.61 5.27
C ILE A 59 -1.49 -1.44 6.14
N TYR A 60 -1.57 -1.83 7.42
CA TYR A 60 -0.42 -1.72 8.32
C TYR A 60 0.71 -2.66 7.94
N LYS A 61 0.41 -3.86 7.46
CA LYS A 61 1.43 -4.79 6.96
C LYS A 61 2.18 -4.20 5.75
N LEU A 62 1.43 -3.61 4.83
CA LEU A 62 2.02 -2.96 3.66
C LEU A 62 2.89 -1.78 4.06
N ALA A 63 2.40 -0.94 4.97
CA ALA A 63 3.15 0.21 5.45
C ALA A 63 4.45 -0.20 6.13
N LEU A 64 4.40 -1.23 6.97
CA LEU A 64 5.59 -1.75 7.64
C LEU A 64 6.57 -2.34 6.63
N GLY A 65 6.09 -3.12 5.67
CA GLY A 65 6.95 -3.72 4.64
C GLY A 65 7.60 -2.69 3.73
N LEU A 66 6.88 -1.63 3.39
CA LEU A 66 7.39 -0.53 2.56
C LEU A 66 8.19 0.49 3.36
N GLU A 67 8.16 0.42 4.69
CA GLU A 67 8.77 1.39 5.59
C GLU A 67 8.30 2.82 5.31
N VAL A 68 6.97 2.98 5.26
CA VAL A 68 6.32 4.27 5.08
C VAL A 68 5.24 4.45 6.16
N PRO A 69 4.88 5.70 6.49
CA PRO A 69 3.75 5.92 7.39
C PRO A 69 2.47 5.32 6.82
N PRO A 70 1.63 4.64 7.63
CA PRO A 70 0.35 4.12 7.13
C PRO A 70 -0.54 5.18 6.48
N ALA A 71 -0.49 6.42 6.97
CA ALA A 71 -1.27 7.51 6.40
C ALA A 71 -0.94 7.76 4.93
N SER A 72 0.29 7.47 4.49
CA SER A 72 0.68 7.65 3.09
C SER A 72 -0.07 6.72 2.14
N LEU A 73 -0.61 5.61 2.65
CA LEU A 73 -1.41 4.67 1.88
C LEU A 73 -2.90 5.01 1.88
N LEU A 74 -3.34 5.92 2.73
CA LEU A 74 -4.75 6.23 2.90
C LEU A 74 -5.13 7.46 2.07
N PRO A 75 -5.93 7.29 1.00
CA PRO A 75 -6.34 8.42 0.18
C PRO A 75 -7.09 9.47 1.01
N GLY A 76 -6.72 10.75 0.86
CA GLY A 76 -7.36 11.83 1.56
C GLY A 76 -7.20 11.81 3.06
N ALA A 77 -6.14 11.18 3.59
CA ALA A 77 -5.95 10.98 5.03
C ALA A 77 -5.86 12.29 5.82
N ALA A 78 -5.45 13.37 5.19
CA ALA A 78 -5.32 14.67 5.84
C ALA A 78 -6.53 15.59 5.58
N ARG A 79 -7.58 15.10 4.94
CA ARG A 79 -8.77 15.88 4.58
C ARG A 79 -10.02 15.29 5.23
N MET A 80 -11.03 16.15 5.40
CA MET A 80 -12.33 15.68 5.86
C MET A 80 -12.96 14.80 4.79
N VAL A 81 -13.60 13.72 5.23
CA VAL A 81 -14.37 12.86 4.33
C VAL A 81 -15.76 13.48 4.18
N GLU A 82 -16.07 13.94 2.98
CA GLU A 82 -17.37 14.52 2.66
C GLU A 82 -18.27 13.48 2.01
N GLU A 83 -17.73 12.74 1.03
CA GLU A 83 -18.42 11.61 0.39
C GLU A 83 -17.40 10.52 0.13
N ILE A 84 -17.85 9.26 0.18
CA ILE A 84 -16.94 8.11 0.04
C ILE A 84 -16.32 8.02 -1.37
N CYS A 85 -16.99 8.53 -2.38
CA CYS A 85 -16.51 8.47 -3.76
C CYS A 85 -16.27 9.84 -4.39
N ALA A 86 -16.31 10.90 -3.59
CA ALA A 86 -16.17 12.26 -4.10
C ALA A 86 -14.75 12.82 -3.91
N LEU A 87 -13.75 11.97 -3.99
CA LEU A 87 -12.36 12.38 -3.92
C LEU A 87 -11.98 13.02 -5.25
N GLU A 88 -11.98 14.36 -5.29
CA GLU A 88 -11.58 15.12 -6.47
C GLU A 88 -10.16 15.63 -6.30
N GLY A 89 -9.47 15.75 -7.44
CA GLY A 89 -8.09 16.20 -7.46
C GLY A 89 -7.11 15.10 -7.10
N GLU A 90 -5.85 15.43 -7.17
CA GLU A 90 -4.79 14.48 -6.85
C GLU A 90 -4.56 14.43 -5.35
N ASP A 91 -4.51 13.21 -4.85
CA ASP A 91 -4.10 12.95 -3.48
C ASP A 91 -2.59 12.80 -3.50
N ASP A 92 -1.88 13.85 -3.15
CA ASP A 92 -0.42 13.85 -3.21
C ASP A 92 0.15 13.16 -1.97
N TRP A 93 0.31 11.84 -2.07
CA TRP A 93 0.88 11.05 -1.00
C TRP A 93 2.31 11.48 -0.64
N THR A 94 3.01 12.18 -1.53
CA THR A 94 4.38 12.65 -1.25
C THR A 94 4.42 13.67 -0.13
N LEU A 95 3.29 14.33 0.17
CA LEU A 95 3.20 15.25 1.30
C LEU A 95 3.29 14.52 2.65
N LEU A 96 3.04 13.22 2.67
CA LEU A 96 3.00 12.40 3.87
C LEU A 96 4.25 11.55 4.05
N VAL A 97 5.22 11.63 3.14
CA VAL A 97 6.45 10.86 3.21
C VAL A 97 7.66 11.77 3.08
N LYS A 98 8.76 11.33 3.68
CA LYS A 98 10.07 11.98 3.54
C LYS A 98 10.85 11.30 2.42
N PRO A 99 11.92 11.93 1.87
CA PRO A 99 12.72 11.30 0.83
C PRO A 99 13.23 9.90 1.18
N GLU A 100 13.60 9.66 2.45
CA GLU A 100 14.06 8.35 2.88
C GLU A 100 12.97 7.28 2.83
N HIS A 101 11.69 7.67 2.82
CA HIS A 101 10.58 6.72 2.76
C HIS A 101 10.32 6.20 1.35
N ILE A 102 10.84 6.88 0.32
CA ILE A 102 10.59 6.52 -1.07
C ILE A 102 11.87 6.23 -1.85
N ALA A 103 13.01 6.22 -1.18
CA ALA A 103 14.28 5.83 -1.80
C ALA A 103 14.29 4.31 -2.07
N PRO A 104 15.03 3.85 -3.10
CA PRO A 104 15.15 2.42 -3.34
C PRO A 104 15.69 1.70 -2.12
N PHE A 105 15.16 0.51 -1.84
CA PHE A 105 15.69 -0.33 -0.78
C PHE A 105 17.09 -0.87 -1.14
N PRO A 106 17.93 -1.12 -0.13
CA PRO A 106 19.18 -1.85 -0.37
C PRO A 106 18.91 -3.22 -0.99
N SER A 107 19.88 -3.73 -1.75
CA SER A 107 19.71 -5.00 -2.48
C SER A 107 19.44 -6.20 -1.57
N ASP A 108 19.85 -6.15 -0.30
CA ASP A 108 19.65 -7.23 0.66
C ASP A 108 18.35 -7.07 1.47
N TYR A 109 17.59 -5.99 1.25
CA TYR A 109 16.43 -5.66 2.07
C TYR A 109 15.39 -6.79 2.11
N VAL A 110 15.03 -7.33 0.94
CA VAL A 110 13.99 -8.37 0.86
C VAL A 110 14.41 -9.60 1.66
N ASN A 111 15.68 -10.02 1.54
CA ASN A 111 16.16 -11.18 2.28
C ASN A 111 16.18 -10.95 3.79
N ARG A 112 16.61 -9.77 4.23
CA ARG A 112 16.64 -9.42 5.66
C ARG A 112 15.25 -9.30 6.28
N ARG A 113 14.26 -8.92 5.47
CA ARG A 113 12.92 -8.57 5.95
C ARG A 113 11.86 -9.60 5.57
N ARG A 114 12.26 -10.79 5.12
CA ARG A 114 11.29 -11.83 4.80
C ARG A 114 10.38 -12.12 5.99
N PHE A 115 9.10 -12.23 5.70
CA PHE A 115 8.10 -12.52 6.71
C PHE A 115 8.36 -13.90 7.31
N SER A 116 8.41 -13.96 8.65
CA SER A 116 8.74 -15.18 9.38
C SER A 116 7.51 -15.89 9.95
N GLY A 117 6.31 -15.46 9.57
CA GLY A 117 5.07 -16.04 10.07
C GLY A 117 4.49 -15.35 11.30
N LYS A 118 5.10 -14.24 11.74
CA LYS A 118 4.63 -13.52 12.91
C LYS A 118 4.86 -12.02 12.76
N TRP A 119 3.81 -11.24 12.97
CA TRP A 119 3.89 -9.79 13.02
C TRP A 119 3.91 -9.31 14.47
N ALA A 120 4.66 -8.22 14.72
CA ALA A 120 4.81 -7.70 16.09
C ALA A 120 3.50 -7.18 16.68
N PHE A 121 2.54 -6.82 15.83
CA PHE A 121 1.24 -6.32 16.29
C PHE A 121 0.14 -7.39 16.25
N GLU A 122 0.48 -8.62 15.99
CA GLU A 122 -0.44 -9.77 16.04
C GLU A 122 -0.31 -10.54 17.40
#